data_9a6b4c8a82aaa80c5216f96c3c768f8b
#
_entry.id   9a6b4c8a82aaa80c5216f96c3c768f8b
#
_cell.length_a   1.000
_cell.length_b   1.000
_cell.length_c   1.000
_cell.angle_alpha   90.00
_cell.angle_beta   90.00
_cell.angle_gamma   90.00
#
_symmetry.space_group_name_H-M   'P 1'
#
loop_
_entity.id
_entity.type
_entity.pdbx_description
1 polymer ?
#
loop_
_entity_poly.entity_id
_entity_poly.type
_entity_poly.pdbx_seq_one_letter_code
_entity_poly.pdbx_strand_id
1 'polypeptide(L)'
;NPEPNTAAIASVFAGKMHQLETLEVGVEDDPGNNSTRFFAVGVEDAPRRDPSKTSLVFAVRHRPRALYDCLGAFALRNINLTKIESHPMRGRPWQYWFYLDFEGHWRDPGAEAAMVDLLRQASMVKMLGSYPAALGGPNTT
;
A
#
# COMPACT_ATOMS: atom_id res chain seq x y z
N ASN A 1 -34.74 -9.10 8.04
CA ASN A 1 -35.33 -8.30 9.14
C ASN A 1 -34.25 -8.15 10.20
N PRO A 2 -33.96 -6.92 10.64
CA PRO A 2 -33.08 -6.74 11.77
C PRO A 2 -33.70 -7.36 13.03
N GLU A 3 -32.88 -8.04 13.81
CA GLU A 3 -33.32 -8.55 15.11
C GLU A 3 -33.64 -7.37 16.06
N PRO A 4 -34.66 -7.49 16.89
CA PRO A 4 -34.96 -6.44 17.88
C PRO A 4 -33.74 -6.15 18.78
N ASN A 5 -33.50 -4.88 19.11
CA ASN A 5 -32.37 -4.42 19.92
C ASN A 5 -30.98 -4.67 19.31
N THR A 6 -30.87 -4.68 17.98
CA THR A 6 -29.62 -4.80 17.25
C THR A 6 -29.24 -3.45 16.64
N ALA A 7 -27.99 -3.03 16.80
CA ALA A 7 -27.41 -1.87 16.15
C ALA A 7 -26.21 -2.27 15.30
N ALA A 8 -25.94 -1.53 14.23
CA ALA A 8 -24.78 -1.74 13.36
C ALA A 8 -23.92 -0.49 13.32
N ILE A 9 -22.60 -0.66 13.31
CA ILE A 9 -21.64 0.42 13.03
C ILE A 9 -21.47 0.49 11.51
N ALA A 10 -21.84 1.63 10.93
CA ALA A 10 -21.79 1.85 9.49
C ALA A 10 -21.69 3.33 9.16
N SER A 11 -21.51 3.69 7.87
CA SER A 11 -21.59 5.06 7.44
C SER A 11 -23.03 5.60 7.52
N VAL A 12 -23.20 6.90 7.77
CA VAL A 12 -24.52 7.56 7.72
C VAL A 12 -25.21 7.34 6.38
N PHE A 13 -24.42 7.27 5.29
CA PHE A 13 -24.94 6.97 3.94
C PHE A 13 -25.56 5.57 3.85
N ALA A 14 -24.87 4.56 4.40
CA ALA A 14 -25.41 3.19 4.45
C ALA A 14 -26.70 3.12 5.28
N GLY A 15 -26.75 3.80 6.42
CA GLY A 15 -27.96 3.92 7.23
C GLY A 15 -29.14 4.47 6.42
N LYS A 16 -28.93 5.57 5.71
CA LYS A 16 -29.96 6.16 4.83
C LYS A 16 -30.42 5.22 3.71
N MET A 17 -29.48 4.54 3.04
CA MET A 17 -29.80 3.58 1.98
C MET A 17 -30.69 2.43 2.48
N HIS A 18 -30.46 1.97 3.69
CA HIS A 18 -31.21 0.86 4.30
C HIS A 18 -32.37 1.33 5.17
N GLN A 19 -32.71 2.64 5.16
CA GLN A 19 -33.82 3.24 5.92
C GLN A 19 -33.71 2.95 7.43
N LEU A 20 -32.46 2.93 7.94
CA LEU A 20 -32.18 2.75 9.37
C LEU A 20 -32.10 4.09 10.08
N GLU A 21 -32.54 4.12 11.33
CA GLU A 21 -32.37 5.28 12.21
C GLU A 21 -30.90 5.39 12.65
N THR A 22 -30.35 6.60 12.61
CA THR A 22 -29.00 6.88 13.12
C THR A 22 -29.11 7.17 14.62
N LEU A 23 -28.54 6.29 15.44
CA LEU A 23 -28.56 6.44 16.90
C LEU A 23 -27.48 7.39 17.38
N GLU A 24 -26.27 7.31 16.81
CA GLU A 24 -25.12 8.12 17.19
C GLU A 24 -24.20 8.34 15.98
N VAL A 25 -23.48 9.45 15.96
CA VAL A 25 -22.51 9.80 14.90
C VAL A 25 -21.17 10.09 15.54
N GLY A 26 -20.07 9.74 14.86
CA GLY A 26 -18.72 9.98 15.38
C GLY A 26 -18.35 9.02 16.51
N VAL A 27 -18.65 7.73 16.32
CA VAL A 27 -18.42 6.66 17.32
C VAL A 27 -16.99 6.09 17.27
N GLU A 28 -16.14 6.62 16.38
CA GLU A 28 -14.74 6.25 16.29
C GLU A 28 -13.94 6.77 17.48
N ASP A 29 -13.04 5.95 18.02
CA ASP A 29 -12.19 6.29 19.18
C ASP A 29 -11.19 7.41 18.85
N ASP A 30 -10.72 7.49 17.59
CA ASP A 30 -9.79 8.50 17.11
C ASP A 30 -10.16 8.99 15.70
N PRO A 31 -10.99 10.03 15.58
CA PRO A 31 -11.41 10.57 14.28
C PRO A 31 -10.26 11.04 13.39
N GLY A 32 -9.12 11.45 13.98
CA GLY A 32 -7.94 11.92 13.27
C GLY A 32 -7.12 10.81 12.59
N ASN A 33 -7.23 9.59 13.08
CA ASN A 33 -6.44 8.44 12.60
C ASN A 33 -7.25 7.40 11.81
N ASN A 34 -8.55 7.59 11.64
CA ASN A 34 -9.39 6.68 10.89
C ASN A 34 -9.35 7.03 9.40
N SER A 35 -8.34 6.51 8.69
CA SER A 35 -8.14 6.75 7.27
C SER A 35 -8.25 5.47 6.46
N THR A 36 -9.03 5.49 5.39
CA THR A 36 -9.10 4.39 4.42
C THR A 36 -8.42 4.81 3.12
N ARG A 37 -7.46 4.00 2.67
CA ARG A 37 -6.78 4.21 1.39
C ARG A 37 -7.55 3.48 0.29
N PHE A 38 -7.88 4.20 -0.78
CA PHE A 38 -8.45 3.65 -2.00
C PHE A 38 -7.43 3.70 -3.12
N PHE A 39 -7.41 2.66 -3.97
CA PHE A 39 -6.63 2.62 -5.20
C PHE A 39 -7.56 2.66 -6.39
N ALA A 40 -7.28 3.55 -7.35
CA ALA A 40 -7.85 3.46 -8.69
C ALA A 40 -6.99 2.47 -9.49
N VAL A 41 -7.58 1.35 -9.92
CA VAL A 41 -6.88 0.29 -10.66
C VAL A 41 -7.26 0.38 -12.12
N GLY A 42 -6.26 0.39 -12.99
CA GLY A 42 -6.42 0.44 -14.44
C GLY A 42 -5.48 -0.55 -15.14
N VAL A 43 -5.66 -0.71 -16.45
CA VAL A 43 -4.80 -1.55 -17.29
C VAL A 43 -3.65 -0.75 -17.93
N GLU A 44 -3.73 0.56 -17.87
CA GLU A 44 -2.73 1.49 -18.39
C GLU A 44 -1.98 2.18 -17.25
N ASP A 45 -0.73 2.57 -17.50
CA ASP A 45 0.04 3.38 -16.54
C ASP A 45 -0.62 4.74 -16.33
N ALA A 46 -0.63 5.21 -15.08
CA ALA A 46 -1.10 6.56 -14.79
C ALA A 46 -0.18 7.60 -15.46
N PRO A 47 -0.74 8.73 -15.93
CA PRO A 47 0.08 9.82 -16.45
C PRO A 47 1.09 10.30 -15.40
N ARG A 48 2.35 10.48 -15.80
CA ARG A 48 3.39 11.00 -14.90
C ARG A 48 3.02 12.37 -14.38
N ARG A 49 3.04 12.52 -13.07
CA ARG A 49 2.88 13.79 -12.35
C ARG A 49 3.75 13.75 -11.09
N ASP A 50 4.45 14.83 -10.80
CA ASP A 50 5.24 14.94 -9.58
C ASP A 50 4.47 15.73 -8.49
N PRO A 51 4.60 15.33 -7.23
CA PRO A 51 5.34 14.16 -6.73
C PRO A 51 4.67 12.84 -7.11
N SER A 52 5.50 11.86 -7.48
CA SER A 52 5.05 10.50 -7.81
C SER A 52 5.34 9.53 -6.67
N LYS A 53 4.59 8.42 -6.66
CA LYS A 53 4.81 7.26 -5.83
C LYS A 53 4.77 6.00 -6.70
N THR A 54 5.58 5.01 -6.37
CA THR A 54 5.63 3.73 -7.07
C THR A 54 5.30 2.60 -6.11
N SER A 55 4.44 1.69 -6.56
CA SER A 55 4.11 0.46 -5.84
C SER A 55 4.60 -0.77 -6.59
N LEU A 56 5.13 -1.72 -5.87
CA LEU A 56 5.56 -3.02 -6.38
C LEU A 56 5.31 -4.14 -5.38
N VAL A 57 5.36 -5.37 -5.89
CA VAL A 57 5.35 -6.59 -5.07
C VAL A 57 6.61 -7.37 -5.38
N PHE A 58 7.27 -7.88 -4.35
CA PHE A 58 8.40 -8.77 -4.55
C PHE A 58 8.35 -9.95 -3.58
N ALA A 59 9.11 -10.98 -3.89
CA ALA A 59 9.32 -12.13 -3.04
C ALA A 59 10.82 -12.38 -2.87
N VAL A 60 11.19 -12.91 -1.73
CA VAL A 60 12.59 -13.26 -1.44
C VAL A 60 12.75 -14.76 -1.21
N ARG A 61 13.94 -15.26 -1.44
CA ARG A 61 14.31 -16.62 -1.03
C ARG A 61 14.37 -16.69 0.49
N HIS A 62 13.90 -17.76 1.08
CA HIS A 62 13.95 -17.96 2.53
C HIS A 62 15.41 -18.22 2.99
N ARG A 63 16.15 -17.13 3.21
CA ARG A 63 17.53 -17.13 3.72
C ARG A 63 17.78 -15.88 4.58
N PRO A 64 18.75 -15.95 5.51
CA PRO A 64 19.18 -14.76 6.26
C PRO A 64 19.55 -13.62 5.30
N ARG A 65 19.26 -12.37 5.71
CA ARG A 65 19.55 -11.12 4.98
C ARG A 65 18.77 -10.90 3.68
N ALA A 66 17.97 -11.85 3.17
CA ALA A 66 17.32 -11.72 1.87
C ALA A 66 16.48 -10.45 1.75
N LEU A 67 15.68 -10.13 2.76
CA LEU A 67 14.90 -8.89 2.78
C LEU A 67 15.79 -7.64 2.89
N TYR A 68 16.80 -7.69 3.77
CA TYR A 68 17.76 -6.60 3.92
C TYR A 68 18.46 -6.25 2.60
N ASP A 69 18.93 -7.25 1.87
CA ASP A 69 19.61 -7.06 0.58
C ASP A 69 18.67 -6.38 -0.45
N CYS A 70 17.38 -6.75 -0.45
CA CYS A 70 16.35 -6.13 -1.30
C CYS A 70 16.09 -4.66 -0.92
N LEU A 71 15.93 -4.37 0.37
CA LEU A 71 15.67 -3.00 0.84
C LEU A 71 16.92 -2.11 0.68
N GLY A 72 18.10 -2.69 0.77
CA GLY A 72 19.37 -2.02 0.53
C GLY A 72 19.47 -1.38 -0.85
N ALA A 73 18.80 -1.97 -1.86
CA ALA A 73 18.75 -1.41 -3.22
C ALA A 73 18.20 0.03 -3.26
N PHE A 74 17.21 0.32 -2.44
CA PHE A 74 16.59 1.64 -2.30
C PHE A 74 17.37 2.54 -1.35
N ALA A 75 17.78 2.01 -0.20
CA ALA A 75 18.49 2.77 0.83
C ALA A 75 19.82 3.37 0.32
N LEU A 76 20.59 2.62 -0.46
CA LEU A 76 21.85 3.07 -1.05
C LEU A 76 21.67 4.24 -2.04
N ARG A 77 20.44 4.53 -2.47
CA ARG A 77 20.11 5.60 -3.41
C ARG A 77 19.27 6.70 -2.78
N ASN A 78 19.15 6.70 -1.46
CA ASN A 78 18.34 7.65 -0.70
C ASN A 78 16.87 7.69 -1.17
N ILE A 79 16.32 6.55 -1.62
CA ILE A 79 14.92 6.44 -2.01
C ILE A 79 14.11 6.12 -0.77
N ASN A 80 13.17 7.01 -0.42
CA ASN A 80 12.32 6.86 0.74
C ASN A 80 11.23 5.79 0.49
N LEU A 81 11.12 4.83 1.42
CA LEU A 81 10.08 3.82 1.42
C LEU A 81 8.90 4.30 2.29
N THR A 82 7.71 4.35 1.71
CA THR A 82 6.51 4.85 2.41
C THR A 82 5.58 3.75 2.89
N LYS A 83 5.81 2.51 2.45
CA LYS A 83 5.04 1.33 2.85
C LYS A 83 5.88 0.07 2.68
N ILE A 84 5.79 -0.83 3.64
CA ILE A 84 6.18 -2.23 3.48
C ILE A 84 5.20 -3.11 4.25
N GLU A 85 4.60 -4.06 3.57
CA GLU A 85 3.69 -5.06 4.16
C GLU A 85 4.06 -6.44 3.69
N SER A 86 4.01 -7.43 4.58
CA SER A 86 4.24 -8.83 4.25
C SER A 86 2.94 -9.62 4.29
N HIS A 87 2.71 -10.43 3.27
CA HIS A 87 1.58 -11.35 3.19
C HIS A 87 2.06 -12.77 2.94
N PRO A 88 1.58 -13.77 3.70
CA PRO A 88 1.98 -15.16 3.49
C PRO A 88 1.51 -15.66 2.11
N MET A 89 2.35 -16.45 1.44
CA MET A 89 1.98 -17.11 0.20
C MET A 89 1.08 -18.31 0.48
N ARG A 90 -0.11 -18.34 -0.13
CA ARG A 90 -0.99 -19.51 -0.04
C ARG A 90 -0.30 -20.76 -0.61
N GLY A 91 -0.33 -21.86 0.14
CA GLY A 91 0.25 -23.14 -0.28
C GLY A 91 1.78 -23.20 -0.23
N ARG A 92 2.47 -22.19 0.27
CA ARG A 92 3.92 -22.18 0.46
C ARG A 92 4.28 -21.71 1.87
N PRO A 93 4.40 -22.59 2.84
CA PRO A 93 4.78 -22.24 4.21
C PRO A 93 6.08 -21.47 4.25
N TRP A 94 6.15 -20.44 5.11
CA TRP A 94 7.34 -19.60 5.34
C TRP A 94 7.78 -18.74 4.14
N GLN A 95 6.99 -18.64 3.08
CA GLN A 95 7.23 -17.71 1.99
C GLN A 95 6.24 -16.55 2.04
N TYR A 96 6.72 -15.34 1.72
CA TYR A 96 5.96 -14.11 1.83
C TYR A 96 6.05 -13.29 0.54
N TRP A 97 4.95 -12.63 0.21
CA TRP A 97 4.91 -11.48 -0.67
C TRP A 97 5.18 -10.24 0.15
N PHE A 98 6.02 -9.34 -0.37
CA PHE A 98 6.25 -8.02 0.20
C PHE A 98 5.69 -6.98 -0.74
N TYR A 99 4.70 -6.23 -0.26
CA TYR A 99 4.18 -5.04 -0.93
C TYR A 99 5.00 -3.86 -0.46
N LEU A 100 5.54 -3.09 -1.41
CA LEU A 100 6.43 -1.98 -1.14
C LEU A 100 5.99 -0.77 -1.95
N ASP A 101 5.87 0.38 -1.28
CA ASP A 101 5.70 1.67 -1.92
C ASP A 101 6.93 2.54 -1.66
N PHE A 102 7.40 3.25 -2.68
CA PHE A 102 8.47 4.21 -2.55
C PHE A 102 8.14 5.54 -3.25
N GLU A 103 8.79 6.62 -2.81
CA GLU A 103 8.67 7.95 -3.40
C GLU A 103 9.46 8.03 -4.70
N GLY A 104 8.87 8.68 -5.71
CA GLY A 104 9.43 8.82 -7.04
C GLY A 104 8.77 7.91 -8.08
N HIS A 105 9.09 8.18 -9.33
CA HIS A 105 8.63 7.42 -10.48
C HIS A 105 9.63 6.31 -10.81
N TRP A 106 9.17 5.11 -11.19
CA TRP A 106 10.05 3.98 -11.47
C TRP A 106 11.08 4.22 -12.59
N ARG A 107 10.78 5.17 -13.52
CA ARG A 107 11.71 5.59 -14.59
C ARG A 107 12.70 6.67 -14.16
N ASP A 108 12.71 7.11 -12.92
CA ASP A 108 13.75 8.01 -12.43
C ASP A 108 15.07 7.24 -12.34
N PRO A 109 16.21 7.82 -12.73
CA PRO A 109 17.48 7.07 -12.84
C PRO A 109 17.86 6.31 -11.57
N GLY A 110 17.62 6.92 -10.40
CA GLY A 110 17.86 6.26 -9.10
C GLY A 110 16.93 5.09 -8.85
N ALA A 111 15.64 5.24 -9.18
CA ALA A 111 14.62 4.19 -9.03
C ALA A 111 14.88 3.02 -10.01
N GLU A 112 15.19 3.33 -11.26
CA GLU A 112 15.52 2.31 -12.26
C GLU A 112 16.73 1.47 -11.82
N ALA A 113 17.79 2.11 -11.34
CA ALA A 113 18.97 1.41 -10.81
C ALA A 113 18.64 0.56 -9.56
N ALA A 114 17.77 1.08 -8.66
CA ALA A 114 17.29 0.30 -7.51
C ALA A 114 16.48 -0.93 -7.94
N MET A 115 15.63 -0.79 -8.97
CA MET A 115 14.87 -1.91 -9.52
C MET A 115 15.75 -2.99 -10.12
N VAL A 116 16.84 -2.61 -10.82
CA VAL A 116 17.82 -3.58 -11.36
C VAL A 116 18.47 -4.36 -10.21
N ASP A 117 18.87 -3.71 -9.12
CA ASP A 117 19.46 -4.40 -7.98
C ASP A 117 18.44 -5.26 -7.23
N LEU A 118 17.20 -4.79 -7.08
CA LEU A 118 16.12 -5.59 -6.52
C LEU A 118 15.88 -6.87 -7.32
N LEU A 119 15.87 -6.80 -8.66
CA LEU A 119 15.70 -7.95 -9.55
C LEU A 119 16.80 -9.00 -9.38
N ARG A 120 18.03 -8.58 -9.01
CA ARG A 120 19.14 -9.50 -8.75
C ARG A 120 19.00 -10.25 -7.41
N GLN A 121 18.35 -9.63 -6.42
CA GLN A 121 18.24 -10.14 -5.05
C GLN A 121 16.93 -10.90 -4.81
N ALA A 122 15.84 -10.42 -5.39
CA ALA A 122 14.51 -11.00 -5.24
C ALA A 122 14.37 -12.29 -6.05
N SER A 123 13.48 -13.17 -5.62
CA SER A 123 13.07 -14.35 -6.39
C SER A 123 11.98 -14.04 -7.41
N MET A 124 11.23 -12.96 -7.18
CA MET A 124 10.20 -12.42 -8.07
C MET A 124 10.01 -10.95 -7.78
N VAL A 125 9.77 -10.15 -8.82
CA VAL A 125 9.37 -8.75 -8.73
C VAL A 125 8.22 -8.50 -9.70
N LYS A 126 7.18 -7.82 -9.23
CA LYS A 126 6.06 -7.35 -10.06
C LYS A 126 5.84 -5.87 -9.80
N MET A 127 6.05 -5.04 -10.81
CA MET A 127 5.65 -3.63 -10.78
C MET A 127 4.13 -3.54 -10.82
N LEU A 128 3.55 -2.76 -9.90
CA LEU A 128 2.13 -2.44 -9.89
C LEU A 128 1.85 -1.11 -10.59
N GLY A 129 2.82 -0.19 -10.59
CA GLY A 129 2.77 1.06 -11.32
C GLY A 129 3.31 2.25 -10.53
N SER A 130 3.55 3.35 -11.26
CA SER A 130 3.82 4.66 -10.68
C SER A 130 2.60 5.57 -10.90
N TYR A 131 2.27 6.36 -9.91
CA TYR A 131 1.08 7.22 -9.91
C TYR A 131 1.35 8.49 -9.09
N PRO A 132 0.55 9.57 -9.30
CA PRO A 132 0.68 10.78 -8.50
C PRO A 132 0.51 10.48 -7.01
N ALA A 133 1.40 11.01 -6.19
CA ALA A 133 1.25 10.93 -4.74
C ALA A 133 0.03 11.77 -4.31
N ALA A 134 -0.81 11.24 -3.42
CA ALA A 134 -1.90 12.01 -2.86
C ALA A 134 -1.32 13.17 -2.02
N LEU A 135 -1.74 14.40 -2.33
CA LEU A 135 -1.41 15.58 -1.53
C LEU A 135 -2.26 15.53 -0.25
N GLY A 136 -1.65 15.49 0.92
CA GLY A 136 -2.35 15.53 2.21
C GLY A 136 -2.47 14.19 2.95
N GLY A 137 -1.63 13.21 2.68
CA GLY A 137 -1.50 12.03 3.55
C GLY A 137 -0.80 12.39 4.88
N PRO A 138 -0.96 11.59 5.95
CA PRO A 138 -0.48 11.89 7.31
C PRO A 138 1.04 12.02 7.49
N ASN A 139 1.82 12.05 6.42
CA ASN A 139 3.29 12.14 6.42
C ASN A 139 3.83 13.40 5.70
N THR A 140 3.09 14.50 5.67
CA THR A 140 3.62 15.80 5.25
C THR A 140 3.89 16.66 6.49
N THR A 141 4.93 16.32 7.24
CA THR A 141 5.65 17.22 8.16
C THR A 141 7.14 17.03 7.96
#